data_ee12edb42bcaac7e3ccc262223be19d2
#
_entry.id   ee12edb42bcaac7e3ccc262223be19d2
#
_cell.length_a   1.000
_cell.length_b   1.000
_cell.length_c   1.000
_cell.angle_alpha   90.00
_cell.angle_beta   90.00
_cell.angle_gamma   90.00
#
_symmetry.space_group_name_H-M   'P 1'
#
loop_
_entity.id
_entity.type
_entity.pdbx_description
1 polymer ?
#
loop_
_entity_poly.entity_id
_entity_poly.type
_entity_poly.pdbx_seq_one_letter_code
_entity_poly.pdbx_strand_id
1 'polypeptide(L)'
;IEIPGRGGYALARLVIDVNGTMTEDGDLIAGVKERFVRLQRELELVMVTADTYGRQVAIDRELEMEAVRLEPGKSEAPQKAELVRRLGSDATVAIGNGANDALMLKEAAIGIAVIGPEGASAAVLQSADVVTRSILDALDLLRYPRRLVATLRQ
;
A
#
# COMPACT_ATOMS: atom_id res chain seq x y z
N ILE A 1 9.67 -14.23 3.29
CA ILE A 1 11.03 -13.77 2.93
C ILE A 1 11.90 -13.68 4.18
N GLU A 2 13.22 -13.97 4.05
CA GLU A 2 14.20 -13.75 5.10
C GLU A 2 15.00 -12.49 4.80
N ILE A 3 15.07 -11.58 5.79
CA ILE A 3 15.80 -10.32 5.67
C ILE A 3 16.97 -10.34 6.67
N PRO A 4 18.22 -10.38 6.21
CA PRO A 4 19.39 -10.39 7.10
C PRO A 4 19.38 -9.20 8.07
N GLY A 5 19.51 -9.48 9.36
CA GLY A 5 19.44 -8.50 10.45
C GLY A 5 18.03 -8.14 10.93
N ARG A 6 16.96 -8.52 10.19
CA ARG A 6 15.56 -8.26 10.59
C ARG A 6 14.72 -9.51 10.82
N GLY A 7 15.15 -10.69 10.36
CA GLY A 7 14.45 -11.98 10.52
C GLY A 7 13.51 -12.34 9.37
N GLY A 8 12.63 -13.32 9.62
CA GLY A 8 11.69 -13.87 8.65
C GLY A 8 10.35 -13.17 8.64
N TYR A 9 9.78 -12.99 7.45
CA TYR A 9 8.45 -12.41 7.23
C TYR A 9 7.60 -13.35 6.39
N ALA A 10 6.45 -13.77 6.93
CA ALA A 10 5.44 -14.57 6.22
C ALA A 10 4.38 -13.66 5.60
N LEU A 11 4.78 -12.84 4.64
CA LEU A 11 3.90 -11.87 4.00
C LEU A 11 2.77 -12.56 3.23
N ALA A 12 1.53 -12.23 3.54
CA ALA A 12 0.34 -12.82 2.95
C ALA A 12 -0.61 -11.77 2.34
N ARG A 13 -0.47 -10.49 2.71
CA ARG A 13 -1.41 -9.43 2.33
C ARG A 13 -0.70 -8.15 1.90
N LEU A 14 -1.37 -7.42 1.01
CA LEU A 14 -1.04 -6.05 0.65
C LEU A 14 -2.26 -5.16 0.91
N VAL A 15 -2.12 -4.20 1.82
CA VAL A 15 -3.09 -3.11 2.01
C VAL A 15 -2.54 -1.87 1.32
N ILE A 16 -3.33 -1.28 0.42
CA ILE A 16 -2.88 -0.16 -0.40
C ILE A 16 -3.90 0.97 -0.42
N ASP A 17 -3.41 2.19 -0.16
CA ASP A 17 -4.18 3.41 -0.37
C ASP A 17 -4.42 3.65 -1.86
N VAL A 18 -5.58 4.21 -2.21
CA VAL A 18 -5.95 4.45 -3.61
C VAL A 18 -5.53 5.85 -4.07
N ASN A 19 -6.11 6.90 -3.46
CA ASN A 19 -5.96 8.27 -3.94
C ASN A 19 -4.54 8.80 -3.72
N GLY A 20 -3.88 9.25 -4.80
CA GLY A 20 -2.52 9.75 -4.78
C GLY A 20 -1.44 8.66 -4.68
N THR A 21 -1.81 7.40 -4.44
CA THR A 21 -0.91 6.25 -4.39
C THR A 21 -0.99 5.43 -5.67
N MET A 22 -2.17 4.86 -5.96
CA MET A 22 -2.45 4.09 -7.18
C MET A 22 -2.97 4.95 -8.32
N THR A 23 -3.41 6.15 -8.01
CA THR A 23 -4.05 7.07 -8.94
C THR A 23 -3.31 8.40 -9.01
N GLU A 24 -3.48 9.07 -10.15
CA GLU A 24 -3.13 10.47 -10.37
C GLU A 24 -4.39 11.21 -10.76
N ASP A 25 -4.76 12.24 -10.01
CA ASP A 25 -6.00 13.02 -10.21
C ASP A 25 -7.28 12.15 -10.27
N GLY A 26 -7.28 11.02 -9.56
CA GLY A 26 -8.38 10.06 -9.50
C GLY A 26 -8.40 9.00 -10.60
N ASP A 27 -7.49 9.04 -11.56
CA ASP A 27 -7.37 8.04 -12.62
C ASP A 27 -6.27 7.01 -12.28
N LEU A 28 -6.54 5.73 -12.54
CA LEU A 28 -5.61 4.65 -12.25
C LEU A 28 -4.32 4.81 -13.07
N ILE A 29 -3.18 4.74 -12.40
CA ILE A 29 -1.86 4.83 -13.06
C ILE A 29 -1.65 3.60 -13.96
N ALA A 30 -1.26 3.84 -15.22
CA ALA A 30 -0.96 2.79 -16.18
C ALA A 30 0.12 1.82 -15.64
N GLY A 31 -0.10 0.52 -15.78
CA GLY A 31 0.78 -0.54 -15.29
C GLY A 31 0.44 -1.08 -13.90
N VAL A 32 -0.47 -0.46 -13.15
CA VAL A 32 -0.95 -0.97 -11.86
C VAL A 32 -1.76 -2.25 -12.04
N LYS A 33 -2.71 -2.27 -12.97
CA LYS A 33 -3.59 -3.42 -13.22
C LYS A 33 -2.81 -4.70 -13.50
N GLU A 34 -1.82 -4.64 -14.37
CA GLU A 34 -1.01 -5.81 -14.75
C GLU A 34 -0.22 -6.37 -13.56
N ARG A 35 0.26 -5.47 -12.67
CA ARG A 35 0.96 -5.88 -11.45
C ARG A 35 0.01 -6.49 -10.44
N PHE A 36 -1.19 -5.95 -10.30
CA PHE A 36 -2.23 -6.49 -9.42
C PHE A 36 -2.61 -7.92 -9.83
N VAL A 37 -2.90 -8.16 -11.10
CA VAL A 37 -3.22 -9.51 -11.61
C VAL A 37 -2.14 -10.54 -11.28
N ARG A 38 -0.88 -10.12 -11.26
CA ARG A 38 0.23 -11.02 -10.90
C ARG A 38 0.34 -11.23 -9.39
N LEU A 39 0.24 -10.13 -8.61
CA LEU A 39 0.37 -10.19 -7.15
C LEU A 39 -0.78 -10.94 -6.48
N GLN A 40 -1.99 -10.90 -7.03
CA GLN A 40 -3.15 -11.67 -6.54
C GLN A 40 -2.95 -13.18 -6.50
N ARG A 41 -1.95 -13.70 -7.21
CA ARG A 41 -1.60 -15.13 -7.18
C ARG A 41 -0.85 -15.52 -5.91
N GLU A 42 -0.24 -14.57 -5.23
CA GLU A 42 0.65 -14.79 -4.09
C GLU A 42 0.19 -14.06 -2.83
N LEU A 43 -0.52 -12.94 -2.98
CA LEU A 43 -0.96 -12.08 -1.90
C LEU A 43 -2.46 -11.77 -2.00
N GLU A 44 -3.12 -11.66 -0.86
CA GLU A 44 -4.44 -11.04 -0.76
C GLU A 44 -4.27 -9.52 -0.90
N LEU A 45 -4.88 -8.93 -1.94
CA LEU A 45 -4.82 -7.48 -2.17
C LEU A 45 -6.05 -6.80 -1.58
N VAL A 46 -5.84 -5.75 -0.81
CA VAL A 46 -6.90 -4.95 -0.17
C VAL A 46 -6.66 -3.47 -0.49
N MET A 47 -7.53 -2.89 -1.28
CA MET A 47 -7.56 -1.45 -1.51
C MET A 47 -8.33 -0.76 -0.38
N VAL A 48 -7.87 0.39 0.09
CA VAL A 48 -8.55 1.22 1.10
C VAL A 48 -8.65 2.66 0.62
N THR A 49 -9.81 3.29 0.79
CA THR A 49 -10.06 4.64 0.30
C THR A 49 -11.09 5.38 1.12
N ALA A 50 -10.91 6.70 1.22
CA ALA A 50 -11.97 7.65 1.62
C ALA A 50 -12.83 8.08 0.42
N ASP A 51 -12.50 7.64 -0.79
CA ASP A 51 -13.17 8.01 -2.05
C ASP A 51 -13.26 9.53 -2.28
N THR A 52 -12.16 10.23 -2.01
CA THR A 52 -12.09 11.70 -2.06
C THR A 52 -12.54 12.29 -3.40
N TYR A 53 -12.27 11.58 -4.49
CA TYR A 53 -12.63 12.05 -5.85
C TYR A 53 -13.95 11.48 -6.38
N GLY A 54 -14.65 10.61 -5.62
CA GLY A 54 -15.89 9.97 -6.06
C GLY A 54 -15.73 9.05 -7.27
N ARG A 55 -14.54 8.52 -7.51
CA ARG A 55 -14.20 7.70 -8.69
C ARG A 55 -13.93 6.22 -8.38
N GLN A 56 -14.10 5.82 -7.13
CA GLN A 56 -13.72 4.48 -6.71
C GLN A 56 -14.47 3.37 -7.44
N VAL A 57 -15.75 3.58 -7.76
CA VAL A 57 -16.55 2.58 -8.51
C VAL A 57 -15.92 2.24 -9.86
N ALA A 58 -15.35 3.23 -10.57
CA ALA A 58 -14.68 3.00 -11.85
C ALA A 58 -13.39 2.19 -11.67
N ILE A 59 -12.62 2.47 -10.61
CA ILE A 59 -11.39 1.75 -10.27
C ILE A 59 -11.71 0.31 -9.87
N ASP A 60 -12.73 0.10 -9.04
CA ASP A 60 -13.19 -1.23 -8.63
C ASP A 60 -13.55 -2.09 -9.85
N ARG A 61 -14.24 -1.51 -10.81
CA ARG A 61 -14.60 -2.20 -12.07
C ARG A 61 -13.37 -2.52 -12.91
N GLU A 62 -12.46 -1.57 -13.05
CA GLU A 62 -11.24 -1.76 -13.84
C GLU A 62 -10.34 -2.86 -13.26
N LEU A 63 -10.22 -2.92 -11.94
CA LEU A 63 -9.40 -3.90 -11.23
C LEU A 63 -10.17 -5.19 -10.87
N GLU A 64 -11.50 -5.22 -11.09
CA GLU A 64 -12.37 -6.32 -10.68
C GLU A 64 -12.25 -6.66 -9.19
N MET A 65 -12.10 -5.60 -8.38
CA MET A 65 -11.93 -5.66 -6.92
C MET A 65 -12.69 -4.53 -6.28
N GLU A 66 -13.31 -4.78 -5.13
CA GLU A 66 -13.99 -3.76 -4.34
C GLU A 66 -13.08 -3.22 -3.23
N ALA A 67 -12.88 -1.90 -3.20
CA ALA A 67 -12.10 -1.27 -2.14
C ALA A 67 -12.90 -1.16 -0.84
N VAL A 68 -12.21 -1.26 0.28
CA VAL A 68 -12.76 -0.92 1.59
C VAL A 68 -12.93 0.60 1.67
N ARG A 69 -14.18 1.05 1.88
CA ARG A 69 -14.51 2.47 2.09
C ARG A 69 -14.40 2.78 3.57
N LEU A 70 -13.70 3.86 3.87
CA LEU A 70 -13.63 4.39 5.24
C LEU A 70 -14.94 5.05 5.64
N GLU A 71 -15.25 5.05 6.93
CA GLU A 71 -16.43 5.72 7.46
C GLU A 71 -16.29 7.25 7.33
N PRO A 72 -17.25 7.92 6.66
CA PRO A 72 -17.23 9.38 6.55
C PRO A 72 -17.29 10.06 7.92
N GLY A 73 -16.66 11.23 8.04
CA GLY A 73 -16.69 12.03 9.26
C GLY A 73 -15.83 11.54 10.41
N LYS A 74 -15.13 10.42 10.24
CA LYS A 74 -14.13 9.92 11.20
C LYS A 74 -12.72 10.10 10.64
N SER A 75 -11.74 10.20 11.53
CA SER A 75 -10.33 10.27 11.13
C SER A 75 -9.91 9.04 10.32
N GLU A 76 -9.29 9.26 9.17
CA GLU A 76 -8.89 8.19 8.23
C GLU A 76 -7.72 7.37 8.74
N ALA A 77 -6.70 8.02 9.31
CA ALA A 77 -5.46 7.33 9.72
C ALA A 77 -5.69 6.21 10.74
N PRO A 78 -6.47 6.39 11.82
CA PRO A 78 -6.79 5.30 12.74
C PRO A 78 -7.60 4.17 12.08
N GLN A 79 -8.52 4.48 11.15
CA GLN A 79 -9.30 3.46 10.45
C GLN A 79 -8.42 2.58 9.55
N LYS A 80 -7.45 3.18 8.83
CA LYS A 80 -6.50 2.46 7.98
C LYS A 80 -5.60 1.55 8.82
N ALA A 81 -5.08 2.05 9.94
CA ALA A 81 -4.26 1.24 10.86
C ALA A 81 -5.07 0.08 11.47
N GLU A 82 -6.32 0.32 11.86
CA GLU A 82 -7.21 -0.72 12.38
C GLU A 82 -7.51 -1.80 11.33
N LEU A 83 -7.66 -1.42 10.07
CA LEU A 83 -7.82 -2.38 8.97
C LEU A 83 -6.61 -3.32 8.90
N VAL A 84 -5.39 -2.79 8.91
CA VAL A 84 -4.16 -3.59 8.91
C VAL A 84 -4.11 -4.53 10.12
N ARG A 85 -4.47 -4.02 11.30
CA ARG A 85 -4.48 -4.81 12.55
C ARG A 85 -5.45 -5.97 12.47
N ARG A 86 -6.67 -5.75 11.96
CA ARG A 86 -7.68 -6.81 11.78
C ARG A 86 -7.27 -7.87 10.76
N LEU A 87 -6.52 -7.47 9.75
CA LEU A 87 -6.01 -8.37 8.71
C LEU A 87 -4.77 -9.16 9.16
N GLY A 88 -4.08 -8.70 10.22
CA GLY A 88 -2.85 -9.28 10.75
C GLY A 88 -1.63 -8.47 10.35
N SER A 89 -1.17 -7.61 11.26
CA SER A 89 -0.07 -6.66 11.05
C SER A 89 1.23 -7.34 10.61
N ASP A 90 1.56 -8.47 11.23
CA ASP A 90 2.80 -9.23 11.03
C ASP A 90 2.92 -9.93 9.67
N ALA A 91 1.80 -10.09 8.97
CA ALA A 91 1.73 -10.71 7.63
C ALA A 91 1.35 -9.70 6.51
N THR A 92 1.29 -8.41 6.83
CA THR A 92 0.79 -7.37 5.92
C THR A 92 1.90 -6.42 5.47
N VAL A 93 1.94 -6.14 4.17
CA VAL A 93 2.63 -4.98 3.60
C VAL A 93 1.61 -3.85 3.43
N ALA A 94 1.97 -2.63 3.78
CA ALA A 94 1.13 -1.44 3.54
C ALA A 94 1.83 -0.47 2.58
N ILE A 95 1.06 0.12 1.65
CA ILE A 95 1.56 1.13 0.69
C ILE A 95 0.67 2.36 0.74
N GLY A 96 1.29 3.55 0.84
CA GLY A 96 0.58 4.82 0.85
C GLY A 96 1.50 6.02 0.61
N ASN A 97 0.90 7.23 0.45
CA ASN A 97 1.63 8.47 0.19
C ASN A 97 1.26 9.63 1.13
N GLY A 98 0.08 9.59 1.71
CA GLY A 98 -0.48 10.69 2.50
C GLY A 98 -0.14 10.63 3.99
N ALA A 99 -0.35 11.74 4.69
CA ALA A 99 -0.22 11.80 6.15
C ALA A 99 -1.21 10.84 6.85
N ASN A 100 -2.37 10.60 6.23
CA ASN A 100 -3.39 9.65 6.68
C ASN A 100 -2.98 8.17 6.51
N ASP A 101 -1.87 7.88 5.82
CA ASP A 101 -1.32 6.54 5.67
C ASP A 101 -0.22 6.22 6.69
N ALA A 102 0.31 7.22 7.37
CA ALA A 102 1.46 7.05 8.27
C ALA A 102 1.25 5.97 9.33
N LEU A 103 0.07 5.95 9.99
CA LEU A 103 -0.25 4.94 11.00
C LEU A 103 -0.42 3.54 10.39
N MET A 104 -0.98 3.45 9.20
CA MET A 104 -1.14 2.18 8.47
C MET A 104 0.24 1.59 8.12
N LEU A 105 1.16 2.39 7.60
CA LEU A 105 2.51 1.95 7.27
C LEU A 105 3.27 1.48 8.51
N LYS A 106 3.14 2.21 9.62
CA LYS A 106 3.79 1.87 10.88
C LYS A 106 3.23 0.59 11.52
N GLU A 107 1.94 0.32 11.33
CA GLU A 107 1.25 -0.87 11.85
C GLU A 107 1.63 -2.14 11.10
N ALA A 108 1.92 -2.06 9.80
CA ALA A 108 2.23 -3.20 8.96
C ALA A 108 3.61 -3.80 9.26
N ALA A 109 3.82 -5.07 8.89
CA ALA A 109 5.12 -5.73 8.95
C ALA A 109 6.17 -5.01 8.10
N ILE A 110 5.75 -4.47 6.95
CA ILE A 110 6.58 -3.64 6.06
C ILE A 110 5.71 -2.50 5.52
N GLY A 111 6.11 -1.26 5.81
CA GLY A 111 5.51 -0.06 5.28
C GLY A 111 6.31 0.49 4.09
N ILE A 112 5.65 0.76 2.97
CA ILE A 112 6.25 1.33 1.76
C ILE A 112 5.60 2.68 1.46
N ALA A 113 6.37 3.75 1.48
CA ALA A 113 5.91 5.07 1.06
C ALA A 113 6.18 5.26 -0.43
N VAL A 114 5.20 5.87 -1.12
CA VAL A 114 5.29 6.21 -2.55
C VAL A 114 5.33 7.72 -2.70
N ILE A 115 6.39 8.26 -3.32
CA ILE A 115 6.45 9.71 -3.59
C ILE A 115 5.45 10.07 -4.69
N GLY A 116 5.44 9.39 -5.81
CA GLY A 116 4.44 9.51 -6.87
C GLY A 116 4.21 10.92 -7.42
N PRO A 117 3.24 11.07 -8.36
CA PRO A 117 2.91 12.37 -8.98
C PRO A 117 2.34 13.40 -7.99
N GLU A 118 1.59 12.95 -6.97
CA GLU A 118 1.00 13.83 -5.95
C GLU A 118 1.92 14.05 -4.75
N GLY A 119 3.14 13.52 -4.79
CA GLY A 119 4.11 13.63 -3.71
C GLY A 119 3.85 12.66 -2.56
N ALA A 120 4.58 12.85 -1.46
CA ALA A 120 4.42 12.12 -0.21
C ALA A 120 4.56 13.05 0.98
N SER A 121 3.75 12.85 2.03
CA SER A 121 3.86 13.63 3.25
C SER A 121 5.14 13.28 4.02
N ALA A 122 5.71 14.24 4.75
CA ALA A 122 6.85 13.96 5.62
C ALA A 122 6.52 12.88 6.67
N ALA A 123 5.28 12.87 7.17
CA ALA A 123 4.83 11.89 8.16
C ALA A 123 4.85 10.46 7.62
N VAL A 124 4.41 10.23 6.38
CA VAL A 124 4.42 8.89 5.77
C VAL A 124 5.85 8.43 5.47
N LEU A 125 6.73 9.33 5.05
CA LEU A 125 8.14 9.01 4.82
C LEU A 125 8.85 8.56 6.11
N GLN A 126 8.55 9.21 7.24
CA GLN A 126 9.11 8.84 8.55
C GLN A 126 8.54 7.53 9.11
N SER A 127 7.39 7.10 8.63
CA SER A 127 6.70 5.88 9.08
C SER A 127 7.00 4.65 8.22
N ALA A 128 7.67 4.84 7.10
CA ALA A 128 7.94 3.78 6.13
C ALA A 128 9.26 3.06 6.42
N ASP A 129 9.31 1.75 6.09
CA ASP A 129 10.54 0.98 6.01
C ASP A 129 11.26 1.21 4.68
N VAL A 130 10.50 1.45 3.62
CA VAL A 130 11.00 1.67 2.25
C VAL A 130 10.30 2.85 1.62
N VAL A 131 11.04 3.65 0.87
CA VAL A 131 10.50 4.75 0.05
C VAL A 131 10.76 4.45 -1.42
N THR A 132 9.72 4.55 -2.24
CA THR A 132 9.80 4.36 -3.69
C THR A 132 9.39 5.62 -4.45
N ARG A 133 9.88 5.77 -5.68
CA ARG A 133 9.56 6.92 -6.54
C ARG A 133 8.20 6.82 -7.21
N SER A 134 7.68 5.59 -7.34
CA SER A 134 6.41 5.33 -8.00
C SER A 134 5.70 4.13 -7.40
N ILE A 135 4.39 4.05 -7.60
CA ILE A 135 3.61 2.87 -7.24
C ILE A 135 4.08 1.62 -8.00
N LEU A 136 4.52 1.77 -9.24
CA LEU A 136 5.01 0.64 -10.04
C LEU A 136 6.28 0.05 -9.43
N ASP A 137 7.20 0.90 -8.96
CA ASP A 137 8.39 0.46 -8.24
C ASP A 137 8.02 -0.27 -6.94
N ALA A 138 7.06 0.26 -6.17
CA ALA A 138 6.59 -0.35 -4.93
C ALA A 138 6.01 -1.77 -5.16
N LEU A 139 5.12 -1.90 -6.15
CA LEU A 139 4.54 -3.20 -6.52
C LEU A 139 5.59 -4.17 -7.07
N ASP A 140 6.59 -3.66 -7.80
CA ASP A 140 7.68 -4.49 -8.32
C ASP A 140 8.62 -5.00 -7.22
N LEU A 141 8.77 -4.30 -6.08
CA LEU A 141 9.48 -4.84 -4.92
C LEU A 141 8.82 -6.12 -4.38
N LEU A 142 7.49 -6.18 -4.40
CA LEU A 142 6.74 -7.36 -3.95
C LEU A 142 6.78 -8.49 -4.99
N ARG A 143 6.80 -8.15 -6.29
CA ARG A 143 6.96 -9.13 -7.38
C ARG A 143 8.37 -9.72 -7.46
N TYR A 144 9.36 -8.97 -7.00
CA TYR A 144 10.77 -9.35 -7.00
C TYR A 144 11.35 -9.24 -5.58
N PRO A 145 10.97 -10.16 -4.65
CA PRO A 145 11.28 -10.04 -3.22
C PRO A 145 12.77 -9.86 -2.91
N ARG A 146 13.66 -10.36 -3.78
CA ARG A 146 15.11 -10.16 -3.63
C ARG A 146 15.52 -8.68 -3.62
N ARG A 147 14.77 -7.81 -4.32
CA ARG A 147 15.02 -6.35 -4.31
C ARG A 147 14.64 -5.76 -2.96
N LEU A 148 13.50 -6.17 -2.41
CA LEU A 148 13.03 -5.76 -1.09
C LEU A 148 14.01 -6.20 0.00
N VAL A 149 14.46 -7.46 -0.04
CA VAL A 149 15.48 -7.99 0.88
C VAL A 149 16.78 -7.19 0.78
N ALA A 150 17.24 -6.90 -0.44
CA ALA A 150 18.47 -6.13 -0.66
C ALA A 150 18.39 -4.70 -0.09
N THR A 151 17.20 -4.08 -0.12
CA THR A 151 16.96 -2.74 0.43
C THR A 151 16.90 -2.75 1.95
N LEU A 152 16.28 -3.78 2.57
CA LEU A 152 15.98 -3.83 4.00
C LEU A 152 17.05 -4.53 4.86
N ARG A 153 18.01 -5.25 4.27
CA ARG A 153 19.09 -5.93 5.01
C ARG A 153 19.93 -4.92 5.82
N GLN A 154 20.34 -5.32 7.00
CA GLN A 154 21.21 -4.58 7.92
C GLN A 154 22.59 -5.21 7.98
#